data_fde6eeaf9c9ce23637a45d64b8209686
#
_entry.id   fde6eeaf9c9ce23637a45d64b8209686
#
_cell.length_a   1.000
_cell.length_b   1.000
_cell.length_c   1.000
_cell.angle_alpha   90.00
_cell.angle_beta   90.00
_cell.angle_gamma   90.00
#
_symmetry.space_group_name_H-M   'P 1'
#
loop_
_entity.id
_entity.type
_entity.pdbx_description
1 polymer ?
#
loop_
_entity_poly.entity_id
_entity_poly.type
_entity_poly.pdbx_seq_one_letter_code
_entity_poly.pdbx_strand_id
1 'polypeptide(L)'
;MSISIDGLRQGFVLLVRVVLLYYWTSTLMFTTPMMDLADGLEVMLDPLKRVRVPVNELVMVAVIALKFVPLLVAELERLIKAQAARGERFDQGSLVQRARKLGGILIPLFVNALNRAEVLTTAMNARCYRGGAPGAPRRTKRRVLTFHGADGLALGLALAFAVAAVAVSRIVGV
;
A
#
# COMPACT_ATOMS: atom_id res chain seq x y z
N MET A 1 -3.24 18.44 44.35
CA MET A 1 -3.14 18.29 42.90
C MET A 1 -3.78 19.52 42.27
N SER A 2 -2.97 20.53 41.96
CA SER A 2 -3.43 21.71 41.24
C SER A 2 -3.48 21.35 39.76
N ILE A 3 -4.70 21.24 39.21
CA ILE A 3 -4.88 21.15 37.76
C ILE A 3 -4.45 22.50 37.21
N SER A 4 -3.26 22.53 36.63
CA SER A 4 -2.74 23.73 36.00
C SER A 4 -3.57 24.01 34.75
N ILE A 5 -4.01 25.24 34.56
CA ILE A 5 -4.74 25.69 33.36
C ILE A 5 -3.93 25.37 32.09
N ASP A 6 -2.60 25.45 32.22
CA ASP A 6 -1.67 25.09 31.13
C ASP A 6 -1.72 23.60 30.79
N GLY A 7 -1.85 22.71 31.77
CA GLY A 7 -2.01 21.27 31.55
C GLY A 7 -3.32 20.93 30.83
N LEU A 8 -4.42 21.63 31.18
CA LEU A 8 -5.71 21.44 30.51
C LEU A 8 -5.66 21.91 29.06
N ARG A 9 -5.02 23.05 28.81
CA ARG A 9 -4.80 23.60 27.46
C ARG A 9 -3.94 22.67 26.60
N GLN A 10 -2.84 22.15 27.15
CA GLN A 10 -1.97 21.19 26.46
C GLN A 10 -2.73 19.90 26.12
N GLY A 11 -3.50 19.36 27.08
CA GLY A 11 -4.33 18.17 26.84
C GLY A 11 -5.35 18.38 25.74
N PHE A 12 -6.01 19.54 25.70
CA PHE A 12 -6.98 19.88 24.65
C PHE A 12 -6.31 19.98 23.25
N VAL A 13 -5.19 20.67 23.16
CA VAL A 13 -4.42 20.77 21.89
C VAL A 13 -3.97 19.40 21.41
N LEU A 14 -3.49 18.55 22.30
CA LEU A 14 -3.07 17.19 21.96
C LEU A 14 -4.24 16.35 21.45
N LEU A 15 -5.40 16.45 22.09
CA LEU A 15 -6.63 15.75 21.66
C LEU A 15 -7.06 16.20 20.27
N VAL A 16 -7.13 17.50 20.02
CA VAL A 16 -7.46 18.06 18.70
C VAL A 16 -6.47 17.59 17.64
N ARG A 17 -5.17 17.56 17.96
CA ARG A 17 -4.11 17.08 17.05
C ARG A 17 -4.30 15.61 16.67
N VAL A 18 -4.60 14.75 17.64
CA VAL A 18 -4.83 13.31 17.40
C VAL A 18 -6.08 13.12 16.52
N VAL A 19 -7.17 13.82 16.81
CA VAL A 19 -8.41 13.74 16.02
C VAL A 19 -8.17 14.20 14.59
N LEU A 20 -7.44 15.28 14.38
CA LEU A 20 -7.09 15.78 13.04
C LEU A 20 -6.23 14.78 12.27
N LEU A 21 -5.20 14.21 12.90
CA LEU A 21 -4.37 13.17 12.27
C LEU A 21 -5.20 11.95 11.87
N TYR A 22 -6.09 11.50 12.75
CA TYR A 22 -7.01 10.40 12.47
C TYR A 22 -7.91 10.72 11.27
N TYR A 23 -8.50 11.91 11.25
CA TYR A 23 -9.37 12.35 10.16
C TYR A 23 -8.62 12.42 8.82
N TRP A 24 -7.41 12.97 8.79
CA TRP A 24 -6.58 13.05 7.59
C TRP A 24 -6.19 11.67 7.06
N THR A 25 -5.75 10.77 7.94
CA THR A 25 -5.38 9.41 7.55
C THR A 25 -6.59 8.64 7.02
N SER A 26 -7.73 8.79 7.68
CA SER A 26 -8.98 8.15 7.26
C SER A 26 -9.44 8.66 5.88
N THR A 27 -9.39 9.97 5.66
CA THR A 27 -9.75 10.57 4.38
C THR A 27 -8.84 10.06 3.25
N LEU A 28 -7.53 9.99 3.48
CA LEU A 28 -6.59 9.44 2.51
C LEU A 28 -6.93 7.98 2.15
N MET A 29 -7.23 7.16 3.15
CA MET A 29 -7.54 5.75 2.97
C MET A 29 -8.82 5.53 2.15
N PHE A 30 -9.84 6.37 2.35
CA PHE A 30 -11.11 6.27 1.60
C PHE A 30 -11.04 6.87 0.21
N THR A 31 -10.20 7.87 -0.01
CA THR A 31 -10.16 8.63 -1.27
C THR A 31 -9.16 8.03 -2.26
N THR A 32 -8.09 7.38 -1.78
CA THR A 32 -7.00 6.92 -2.64
C THR A 32 -7.02 5.41 -2.82
N PRO A 33 -7.50 4.89 -3.95
CA PRO A 33 -7.42 3.45 -4.23
C PRO A 33 -5.95 3.01 -4.37
N MET A 34 -5.69 1.77 -3.99
CA MET A 34 -4.33 1.19 -3.94
C MET A 34 -3.58 1.26 -5.27
N MET A 35 -4.31 1.26 -6.41
CA MET A 35 -3.72 1.39 -7.74
C MET A 35 -3.22 2.81 -8.02
N ASP A 36 -3.93 3.83 -7.58
CA ASP A 36 -3.52 5.22 -7.76
C ASP A 36 -2.28 5.54 -6.91
N LEU A 37 -2.15 4.90 -5.75
CA LEU A 37 -0.94 4.98 -4.93
C LEU A 37 0.27 4.36 -5.64
N ALA A 38 0.08 3.22 -6.32
CA ALA A 38 1.15 2.57 -7.10
C ALA A 38 1.56 3.43 -8.31
N ASP A 39 0.60 4.03 -9.01
CA ASP A 39 0.86 4.94 -10.12
C ASP A 39 1.58 6.23 -9.63
N GLY A 40 1.22 6.75 -8.47
CA GLY A 40 1.92 7.85 -7.82
C GLY A 40 3.36 7.52 -7.46
N LEU A 41 3.60 6.32 -6.93
CA LEU A 41 4.93 5.83 -6.63
C LEU A 41 5.80 5.73 -7.90
N GLU A 42 5.23 5.30 -9.03
CA GLU A 42 5.92 5.29 -10.32
C GLU A 42 6.40 6.68 -10.71
N VAL A 43 5.55 7.69 -10.58
CA VAL A 43 5.91 9.08 -10.91
C VAL A 43 7.02 9.60 -9.99
N MET A 44 6.96 9.29 -8.70
CA MET A 44 7.99 9.67 -7.73
C MET A 44 9.35 8.98 -7.99
N LEU A 45 9.34 7.75 -8.51
CA LEU A 45 10.54 7.00 -8.84
C LEU A 45 11.11 7.34 -10.23
N ASP A 46 10.37 8.09 -11.05
CA ASP A 46 10.82 8.48 -12.41
C ASP A 46 12.21 9.17 -12.44
N PRO A 47 12.56 10.09 -11.50
CA PRO A 47 13.90 10.69 -11.48
C PRO A 47 15.03 9.67 -11.23
N LEU A 48 14.76 8.51 -10.61
CA LEU A 48 15.74 7.44 -10.40
C LEU A 48 16.18 6.76 -11.71
N LYS A 49 15.42 6.89 -12.80
CA LYS A 49 15.82 6.43 -14.14
C LYS A 49 17.13 7.05 -14.58
N ARG A 50 17.48 8.25 -14.10
CA ARG A 50 18.76 8.91 -14.39
C ARG A 50 19.97 8.18 -13.79
N VAL A 51 19.76 7.37 -12.76
CA VAL A 51 20.83 6.61 -12.05
C VAL A 51 20.94 5.17 -12.57
N ARG A 52 20.43 4.87 -13.78
CA ARG A 52 20.45 3.53 -14.43
C ARG A 52 19.70 2.43 -13.65
N VAL A 53 18.81 2.80 -12.75
CA VAL A 53 17.94 1.83 -12.06
C VAL A 53 16.81 1.42 -13.02
N PRO A 54 16.50 0.13 -13.18
CA PRO A 54 15.40 -0.34 -14.02
C PRO A 54 14.03 -0.08 -13.36
N VAL A 55 13.69 1.21 -13.20
CA VAL A 55 12.47 1.64 -12.47
C VAL A 55 11.20 1.08 -13.10
N ASN A 56 11.17 0.96 -14.43
CA ASN A 56 10.00 0.45 -15.14
C ASN A 56 9.68 -1.01 -14.78
N GLU A 57 10.74 -1.85 -14.63
CA GLU A 57 10.60 -3.24 -14.20
C GLU A 57 10.17 -3.32 -12.75
N LEU A 58 10.78 -2.54 -11.87
CA LEU A 58 10.42 -2.49 -10.45
C LEU A 58 8.96 -2.10 -10.25
N VAL A 59 8.52 -1.04 -10.95
CA VAL A 59 7.11 -0.60 -10.89
C VAL A 59 6.18 -1.68 -11.44
N MET A 60 6.56 -2.35 -12.53
CA MET A 60 5.75 -3.44 -13.08
C MET A 60 5.60 -4.59 -12.09
N VAL A 61 6.70 -4.98 -11.43
CA VAL A 61 6.68 -6.02 -10.39
C VAL A 61 5.78 -5.58 -9.22
N ALA A 62 5.90 -4.32 -8.77
CA ALA A 62 5.07 -3.78 -7.70
C ALA A 62 3.57 -3.80 -8.06
N VAL A 63 3.21 -3.36 -9.27
CA VAL A 63 1.82 -3.38 -9.75
C VAL A 63 1.27 -4.80 -9.82
N ILE A 64 2.07 -5.77 -10.32
CA ILE A 64 1.66 -7.18 -10.36
C ILE A 64 1.48 -7.70 -8.93
N ALA A 65 2.43 -7.42 -8.03
CA ALA A 65 2.35 -7.85 -6.63
C ALA A 65 1.08 -7.29 -5.94
N LEU A 66 0.80 -5.99 -6.10
CA LEU A 66 -0.40 -5.37 -5.54
C LEU A 66 -1.71 -5.99 -6.06
N LYS A 67 -1.74 -6.40 -7.33
CA LYS A 67 -2.89 -7.11 -7.90
C LYS A 67 -2.99 -8.55 -7.40
N PHE A 68 -1.88 -9.18 -7.09
CA PHE A 68 -1.87 -10.56 -6.60
C PHE A 68 -2.25 -10.67 -5.13
N VAL A 69 -1.99 -9.65 -4.30
CA VAL A 69 -2.33 -9.67 -2.87
C VAL A 69 -3.82 -10.01 -2.62
N PRO A 70 -4.81 -9.28 -3.15
CA PRO A 70 -6.22 -9.62 -2.91
C PRO A 70 -6.60 -11.00 -3.47
N LEU A 71 -5.95 -11.42 -4.55
CA LEU A 71 -6.19 -12.71 -5.16
C LEU A 71 -5.66 -13.86 -4.28
N LEU A 72 -4.46 -13.69 -3.71
CA LEU A 72 -3.87 -14.65 -2.77
C LEU A 72 -4.63 -14.71 -1.45
N VAL A 73 -5.16 -13.57 -0.98
CA VAL A 73 -6.03 -13.52 0.21
C VAL A 73 -7.30 -14.34 -0.03
N ALA A 74 -7.96 -14.17 -1.15
CA ALA A 74 -9.15 -14.95 -1.50
C ALA A 74 -8.85 -16.46 -1.61
N GLU A 75 -7.69 -16.83 -2.16
CA GLU A 75 -7.24 -18.22 -2.23
C GLU A 75 -6.93 -18.80 -0.85
N LEU A 76 -6.27 -18.01 0.00
CA LEU A 76 -6.00 -18.37 1.40
C LEU A 76 -7.29 -18.66 2.17
N GLU A 77 -8.30 -17.79 2.02
CA GLU A 77 -9.61 -18.01 2.65
C GLU A 77 -10.28 -19.31 2.19
N ARG A 78 -10.18 -19.64 0.89
CA ARG A 78 -10.71 -20.91 0.35
C ARG A 78 -9.98 -22.11 0.95
N LEU A 79 -8.65 -22.04 1.05
CA LEU A 79 -7.85 -23.11 1.62
C LEU A 79 -8.16 -23.30 3.11
N ILE A 80 -8.31 -22.21 3.87
CA ILE A 80 -8.70 -22.28 5.29
C ILE A 80 -10.06 -22.97 5.44
N LYS A 81 -11.05 -22.56 4.65
CA LYS A 81 -12.40 -23.17 4.67
C LYS A 81 -12.35 -24.66 4.29
N ALA A 82 -11.55 -25.02 3.29
CA ALA A 82 -11.39 -26.41 2.88
C ALA A 82 -10.72 -27.28 3.97
N GLN A 83 -9.71 -26.78 4.66
CA GLN A 83 -9.05 -27.48 5.76
C GLN A 83 -9.94 -27.57 7.00
N ALA A 84 -10.71 -26.52 7.29
CA ALA A 84 -11.70 -26.56 8.36
C ALA A 84 -12.79 -27.61 8.10
N ALA A 85 -13.25 -27.78 6.86
CA ALA A 85 -14.19 -28.82 6.47
C ALA A 85 -13.62 -30.24 6.61
N ARG A 86 -12.28 -30.39 6.57
CA ARG A 86 -11.56 -31.64 6.84
C ARG A 86 -11.35 -31.92 8.32
N GLY A 87 -11.87 -31.05 9.20
CA GLY A 87 -11.77 -31.18 10.65
C GLY A 87 -10.52 -30.57 11.27
N GLU A 88 -9.70 -29.85 10.49
CA GLU A 88 -8.54 -29.15 11.04
C GLU A 88 -8.98 -27.92 11.87
N ARG A 89 -8.50 -27.87 13.12
CA ARG A 89 -8.70 -26.74 14.04
C ARG A 89 -7.38 -26.01 14.22
N PHE A 90 -7.30 -24.78 13.69
CA PHE A 90 -6.08 -23.96 13.72
C PHE A 90 -5.87 -23.23 15.05
N ASP A 91 -6.92 -23.10 15.84
CA ASP A 91 -6.96 -22.46 17.15
C ASP A 91 -6.45 -23.33 18.29
N GLN A 92 -6.39 -24.66 18.10
CA GLN A 92 -6.05 -25.62 19.12
C GLN A 92 -4.70 -26.31 18.86
N GLY A 93 -3.92 -26.51 19.94
CA GLY A 93 -2.66 -27.24 19.92
C GLY A 93 -1.43 -26.41 20.31
N SER A 94 -0.31 -27.12 20.49
CA SER A 94 1.01 -26.54 20.74
C SER A 94 1.47 -25.67 19.56
N LEU A 95 2.38 -24.72 19.80
CA LEU A 95 2.94 -23.85 18.75
C LEU A 95 3.50 -24.64 17.56
N VAL A 96 4.19 -25.76 17.83
CA VAL A 96 4.73 -26.64 16.78
C VAL A 96 3.62 -27.31 15.98
N GLN A 97 2.55 -27.74 16.62
CA GLN A 97 1.38 -28.32 15.94
C GLN A 97 0.66 -27.30 15.08
N ARG A 98 0.51 -26.05 15.56
CA ARG A 98 -0.06 -24.96 14.78
C ARG A 98 0.80 -24.63 13.54
N ALA A 99 2.13 -24.57 13.71
CA ALA A 99 3.04 -24.35 12.59
C ALA A 99 2.94 -25.46 11.54
N ARG A 100 2.81 -26.73 11.96
CA ARG A 100 2.64 -27.86 11.04
C ARG A 100 1.31 -27.79 10.29
N LYS A 101 0.23 -27.39 10.95
CA LYS A 101 -1.09 -27.18 10.33
C LYS A 101 -1.07 -26.03 9.31
N LEU A 102 -0.35 -24.94 9.60
CA LEU A 102 -0.14 -23.86 8.65
C LEU A 102 0.59 -24.33 7.38
N GLY A 103 1.52 -25.28 7.48
CA GLY A 103 2.16 -25.90 6.32
C GLY A 103 1.15 -26.53 5.34
N GLY A 104 0.08 -27.14 5.85
CA GLY A 104 -1.01 -27.69 5.04
C GLY A 104 -1.78 -26.65 4.22
N ILE A 105 -1.70 -25.36 4.58
CA ILE A 105 -2.30 -24.25 3.84
C ILE A 105 -1.23 -23.57 2.97
N LEU A 106 -0.04 -23.32 3.52
CA LEU A 106 1.00 -22.55 2.85
C LEU A 106 1.56 -23.25 1.61
N ILE A 107 1.72 -24.58 1.68
CA ILE A 107 2.27 -25.34 0.54
C ILE A 107 1.32 -25.26 -0.67
N PRO A 108 0.03 -25.59 -0.59
CA PRO A 108 -0.89 -25.43 -1.71
C PRO A 108 -1.02 -23.97 -2.18
N LEU A 109 -1.02 -23.01 -1.26
CA LEU A 109 -1.06 -21.58 -1.61
C LEU A 109 0.15 -21.17 -2.45
N PHE A 110 1.35 -21.61 -2.04
CA PHE A 110 2.59 -21.32 -2.76
C PHE A 110 2.62 -21.96 -4.15
N VAL A 111 2.21 -23.24 -4.26
CA VAL A 111 2.13 -23.92 -5.55
C VAL A 111 1.14 -23.23 -6.48
N ASN A 112 -0.02 -22.84 -6.00
CA ASN A 112 -1.02 -22.09 -6.78
C ASN A 112 -0.48 -20.72 -7.21
N ALA A 113 0.26 -20.03 -6.34
CA ALA A 113 0.89 -18.76 -6.68
C ALA A 113 1.94 -18.92 -7.78
N LEU A 114 2.79 -19.97 -7.72
CA LEU A 114 3.78 -20.27 -8.75
C LEU A 114 3.12 -20.60 -10.09
N ASN A 115 2.12 -21.48 -10.12
CA ASN A 115 1.40 -21.82 -11.34
C ASN A 115 0.77 -20.57 -11.99
N ARG A 116 0.25 -19.66 -11.16
CA ARG A 116 -0.33 -18.39 -11.62
C ARG A 116 0.73 -17.45 -12.18
N ALA A 117 1.93 -17.41 -11.58
CA ALA A 117 3.07 -16.64 -12.08
C ALA A 117 3.56 -17.20 -13.43
N GLU A 118 3.59 -18.50 -13.60
CA GLU A 118 3.96 -19.16 -14.87
C GLU A 118 2.96 -18.84 -15.98
N VAL A 119 1.66 -18.94 -15.71
CA VAL A 119 0.61 -18.56 -16.67
C VAL A 119 0.72 -17.07 -17.03
N LEU A 120 0.97 -16.18 -16.05
CA LEU A 120 1.17 -14.76 -16.32
C LEU A 120 2.40 -14.52 -17.21
N THR A 121 3.51 -15.19 -16.92
CA THR A 121 4.75 -15.08 -17.70
C THR A 121 4.52 -15.52 -19.14
N THR A 122 3.84 -16.64 -19.35
CA THR A 122 3.48 -17.14 -20.67
C THR A 122 2.60 -16.15 -21.42
N ALA A 123 1.60 -15.60 -20.76
CA ALA A 123 0.70 -14.58 -21.34
C ALA A 123 1.43 -13.28 -21.70
N MET A 124 2.41 -12.86 -20.87
CA MET A 124 3.25 -11.69 -21.15
C MET A 124 4.15 -11.94 -22.36
N ASN A 125 4.77 -13.11 -22.45
CA ASN A 125 5.61 -13.49 -23.58
C ASN A 125 4.79 -13.56 -24.88
N ALA A 126 3.60 -14.13 -24.86
CA ALA A 126 2.66 -14.15 -26.01
C ALA A 126 2.24 -12.76 -26.48
N ARG A 127 2.25 -11.75 -25.57
CA ARG A 127 2.01 -10.34 -25.88
C ARG A 127 3.30 -9.57 -26.25
N CYS A 128 4.40 -10.26 -26.50
CA CYS A 128 5.69 -9.68 -26.87
C CYS A 128 6.23 -8.69 -25.83
N TYR A 129 5.99 -8.94 -24.52
CA TYR A 129 6.56 -8.12 -23.48
C TYR A 129 8.09 -8.28 -23.43
N ARG A 130 8.82 -7.19 -23.65
CA ARG A 130 10.31 -7.20 -23.71
C ARG A 130 11.00 -6.51 -22.54
N GLY A 131 10.27 -6.23 -21.45
CA GLY A 131 10.84 -5.47 -20.32
C GLY A 131 11.25 -4.05 -20.72
N GLY A 132 12.17 -3.46 -19.95
CA GLY A 132 12.79 -2.15 -20.24
C GLY A 132 14.15 -2.25 -20.90
N ALA A 133 14.38 -3.26 -21.74
CA ALA A 133 15.68 -3.46 -22.40
C ALA A 133 16.13 -2.18 -23.14
N PRO A 134 17.45 -1.85 -23.13
CA PRO A 134 17.98 -0.71 -23.87
C PRO A 134 17.60 -0.84 -25.35
N GLY A 135 16.90 0.15 -25.90
CA GLY A 135 16.40 0.15 -27.28
C GLY A 135 14.98 -0.39 -27.47
N ALA A 136 14.29 -0.83 -26.42
CA ALA A 136 12.88 -1.17 -26.51
C ALA A 136 12.03 0.09 -26.72
N PRO A 137 10.97 0.03 -27.57
CA PRO A 137 10.09 1.18 -27.79
C PRO A 137 9.46 1.65 -26.48
N ARG A 138 9.36 2.97 -26.32
CA ARG A 138 8.76 3.57 -25.12
C ARG A 138 7.37 3.02 -24.91
N ARG A 139 7.12 2.52 -23.70
CA ARG A 139 5.81 1.97 -23.33
C ARG A 139 4.75 3.07 -23.33
N THR A 140 3.65 2.81 -24.01
CA THR A 140 2.46 3.67 -23.92
C THR A 140 1.73 3.38 -22.61
N LYS A 141 1.53 4.40 -21.79
CA LYS A 141 0.74 4.29 -20.55
C LYS A 141 -0.73 4.47 -20.91
N ARG A 142 -1.58 3.54 -20.46
CA ARG A 142 -3.04 3.66 -20.64
C ARG A 142 -3.63 4.78 -19.78
N ARG A 143 -3.06 5.02 -18.61
CA ARG A 143 -3.48 6.06 -17.67
C ARG A 143 -2.29 6.96 -17.40
N VAL A 144 -2.40 8.21 -17.77
CA VAL A 144 -1.40 9.23 -17.46
C VAL A 144 -2.02 10.11 -16.40
N LEU A 145 -1.39 10.15 -15.23
CA LEU A 145 -1.75 11.09 -14.18
C LEU A 145 -1.40 12.51 -14.69
N THR A 146 -2.41 13.31 -14.92
CA THR A 146 -2.23 14.73 -15.29
C THR A 146 -2.52 15.57 -14.06
N PHE A 147 -1.59 16.44 -13.70
CA PHE A 147 -1.78 17.42 -12.63
C PHE A 147 -2.89 18.40 -13.06
N HIS A 148 -3.96 18.45 -12.26
CA HIS A 148 -5.03 19.41 -12.43
C HIS A 148 -4.83 20.60 -11.48
N GLY A 149 -5.38 21.77 -11.85
CA GLY A 149 -5.32 22.95 -10.99
C GLY A 149 -5.92 22.74 -9.59
N ALA A 150 -6.89 21.82 -9.48
CA ALA A 150 -7.46 21.38 -8.20
C ALA A 150 -6.43 20.71 -7.29
N ASP A 151 -5.46 19.98 -7.84
CA ASP A 151 -4.42 19.29 -7.05
C ASP A 151 -3.45 20.32 -6.44
N GLY A 152 -3.14 21.38 -7.19
CA GLY A 152 -2.36 22.52 -6.69
C GLY A 152 -3.07 23.27 -5.56
N LEU A 153 -4.38 23.48 -5.68
CA LEU A 153 -5.19 24.07 -4.62
C LEU A 153 -5.25 23.19 -3.37
N ALA A 154 -5.45 21.89 -3.53
CA ALA A 154 -5.47 20.94 -2.43
C ALA A 154 -4.12 20.91 -1.69
N LEU A 155 -3.02 20.89 -2.44
CA LEU A 155 -1.67 20.90 -1.89
C LEU A 155 -1.34 22.23 -1.19
N GLY A 156 -1.78 23.35 -1.75
CA GLY A 156 -1.67 24.69 -1.14
C GLY A 156 -2.44 24.80 0.17
N LEU A 157 -3.67 24.31 0.21
CA LEU A 157 -4.50 24.26 1.43
C LEU A 157 -3.88 23.34 2.50
N ALA A 158 -3.37 22.17 2.10
CA ALA A 158 -2.72 21.25 3.04
C ALA A 158 -1.45 21.88 3.64
N LEU A 159 -0.62 22.55 2.85
CA LEU A 159 0.56 23.26 3.32
C LEU A 159 0.20 24.44 4.23
N ALA A 160 -0.79 25.26 3.84
CA ALA A 160 -1.26 26.37 4.66
C ALA A 160 -1.77 25.88 6.02
N PHE A 161 -2.51 24.79 6.04
CA PHE A 161 -2.99 24.18 7.27
C PHE A 161 -1.85 23.61 8.13
N ALA A 162 -0.86 22.95 7.53
CA ALA A 162 0.31 22.44 8.24
C ALA A 162 1.12 23.57 8.88
N VAL A 163 1.34 24.67 8.13
CA VAL A 163 2.04 25.85 8.63
C VAL A 163 1.26 26.52 9.76
N ALA A 164 -0.06 26.66 9.62
CA ALA A 164 -0.92 27.19 10.67
C ALA A 164 -0.88 26.34 11.93
N ALA A 165 -0.92 25.00 11.80
CA ALA A 165 -0.83 24.09 12.94
C ALA A 165 0.52 24.20 13.66
N VAL A 166 1.62 24.33 12.94
CA VAL A 166 2.96 24.53 13.51
C VAL A 166 3.08 25.91 14.16
N ALA A 167 2.54 26.96 13.54
CA ALA A 167 2.53 28.31 14.12
C ALA A 167 1.74 28.35 15.42
N VAL A 168 0.54 27.75 15.45
CA VAL A 168 -0.27 27.65 16.66
C VAL A 168 0.45 26.83 17.74
N SER A 169 1.14 25.74 17.41
CA SER A 169 1.88 24.95 18.39
C SER A 169 3.05 25.76 19.00
N ARG A 170 3.73 26.59 18.20
CA ARG A 170 4.80 27.46 18.69
C ARG A 170 4.30 28.62 19.58
N ILE A 171 3.13 29.22 19.25
CA ILE A 171 2.51 30.29 20.04
C ILE A 171 1.96 29.74 21.37
N VAL A 172 1.48 28.49 21.34
CA VAL A 172 0.90 27.80 22.51
C VAL A 172 2.01 27.20 23.42
N GLY A 173 3.28 27.18 22.98
CA GLY A 173 4.41 26.74 23.80
C GLY A 173 4.45 25.22 24.03
N VAL A 174 3.94 24.45 23.08
CA VAL A 174 4.02 22.97 23.07
C VAL A 174 4.96 22.49 22.00
#